data_1cf8225df9b76b4c7c615aed617d96ef
#
_entry.id   1cf8225df9b76b4c7c615aed617d96ef
#
_cell.length_a   1.000
_cell.length_b   1.000
_cell.length_c   1.000
_cell.angle_alpha   90.00
_cell.angle_beta   90.00
_cell.angle_gamma   90.00
#
_symmetry.space_group_name_H-M   'P 1'
#
loop_
_entity.id
_entity.type
_entity.pdbx_description
1 polymer ?
#
loop_
_entity_poly.entity_id
_entity_poly.type
_entity_poly.pdbx_seq_one_letter_code
_entity_poly.pdbx_strand_id
1 'polypeptide(L)'
;MSATVKHLSAFQRDILYVVSDLETPYGLGIKSALEEYYGEDVNTGRVYQNLSTLVDDGYLEKSSIDKRTNSYTLTEKAMQGIEHRHHWQEARADRAIAD
;
A
#
# COMPACT_ATOMS: atom_id res chain seq x y z
N MET A 1 12.13 -17.85 -4.33
CA MET A 1 10.87 -17.44 -4.96
C MET A 1 10.65 -15.94 -4.73
N SER A 2 10.20 -15.27 -5.77
CA SER A 2 9.86 -13.86 -5.64
C SER A 2 8.57 -13.69 -4.85
N ALA A 3 8.55 -12.71 -3.95
CA ALA A 3 7.33 -12.33 -3.26
C ALA A 3 6.33 -11.74 -4.25
N THR A 4 5.05 -11.93 -3.99
CA THR A 4 3.98 -11.37 -4.82
C THR A 4 2.94 -10.69 -3.93
N VAL A 5 2.11 -9.85 -4.53
CA VAL A 5 0.98 -9.21 -3.85
C VAL A 5 -0.36 -9.75 -4.38
N LYS A 6 -0.32 -10.89 -5.06
CA LYS A 6 -1.49 -11.45 -5.74
C LYS A 6 -2.65 -11.78 -4.80
N HIS A 7 -2.36 -12.08 -3.54
CA HIS A 7 -3.38 -12.43 -2.55
C HIS A 7 -3.94 -11.22 -1.80
N LEU A 8 -3.32 -10.06 -1.99
CA LEU A 8 -3.79 -8.85 -1.33
C LEU A 8 -5.04 -8.32 -2.02
N SER A 9 -5.91 -7.70 -1.25
CA SER A 9 -7.04 -6.97 -1.83
C SER A 9 -6.53 -5.74 -2.60
N ALA A 10 -7.38 -5.20 -3.47
CA ALA A 10 -7.05 -3.95 -4.17
C ALA A 10 -6.74 -2.84 -3.17
N PHE A 11 -7.53 -2.73 -2.11
CA PHE A 11 -7.33 -1.73 -1.07
C PHE A 11 -5.95 -1.87 -0.41
N GLN A 12 -5.55 -3.10 -0.09
CA GLN A 12 -4.24 -3.36 0.51
C GLN A 12 -3.11 -3.01 -0.44
N ARG A 13 -3.23 -3.35 -1.72
CA ARG A 13 -2.23 -2.96 -2.73
C ARG A 13 -2.12 -1.45 -2.84
N ASP A 14 -3.26 -0.76 -2.85
CA ASP A 14 -3.27 0.70 -2.92
C ASP A 14 -2.58 1.32 -1.70
N ILE A 15 -2.74 0.73 -0.52
CA ILE A 15 -2.02 1.17 0.68
C ILE A 15 -0.51 1.09 0.45
N LEU A 16 -0.02 0.00 -0.12
CA LEU A 16 1.42 -0.15 -0.37
C LEU A 16 1.94 0.93 -1.31
N TYR A 17 1.20 1.24 -2.37
CA TYR A 17 1.59 2.30 -3.31
C TYR A 17 1.59 3.67 -2.64
N VAL A 18 0.58 3.95 -1.83
CA VAL A 18 0.50 5.22 -1.09
C VAL A 18 1.67 5.36 -0.11
N VAL A 19 2.00 4.29 0.61
CA VAL A 19 3.13 4.30 1.55
C VAL A 19 4.43 4.65 0.83
N SER A 20 4.62 4.15 -0.39
CA SER A 20 5.83 4.45 -1.16
C SER A 20 5.90 5.90 -1.62
N ASP A 21 4.77 6.56 -1.74
CA ASP A 21 4.67 7.92 -2.28
C ASP A 21 4.80 9.00 -1.22
N LEU A 22 4.47 8.68 0.03
CA LEU A 22 4.48 9.67 1.11
C LEU A 22 5.86 9.79 1.74
N GLU A 23 6.27 11.03 2.04
CA GLU A 23 7.53 11.30 2.70
C GLU A 23 7.54 10.75 4.13
N THR A 24 6.44 10.95 4.87
CA THR A 24 6.27 10.41 6.21
C THR A 24 4.92 9.68 6.24
N PRO A 25 4.90 8.37 5.91
CA PRO A 25 3.63 7.65 5.80
C PRO A 25 3.12 7.23 7.18
N TYR A 26 2.28 8.06 7.77
CA TYR A 26 1.56 7.74 8.99
C TYR A 26 0.09 7.47 8.68
N GLY A 27 -0.64 6.84 9.62
CA GLY A 27 -1.97 6.32 9.37
C GLY A 27 -2.97 7.29 8.76
N LEU A 28 -3.08 8.50 9.34
CA LEU A 28 -4.03 9.50 8.82
C LEU A 28 -3.58 10.09 7.48
N GLY A 29 -2.27 10.19 7.26
CA GLY A 29 -1.74 10.64 5.97
C GLY A 29 -2.04 9.62 4.88
N ILE A 30 -1.90 8.34 5.19
CA ILE A 30 -2.25 7.25 4.27
C ILE A 30 -3.74 7.31 3.95
N LYS A 31 -4.59 7.49 4.98
CA LYS A 31 -6.03 7.62 4.80
C LYS A 31 -6.36 8.78 3.85
N SER A 32 -5.76 9.95 4.07
CA SER A 32 -6.00 11.13 3.24
C SER A 32 -5.61 10.90 1.79
N ALA A 33 -4.48 10.25 1.56
CA ALA A 33 -4.02 9.95 0.21
C ALA A 33 -4.96 8.97 -0.50
N LEU A 34 -5.47 7.98 0.21
CA LEU A 34 -6.45 7.05 -0.34
C LEU A 34 -7.75 7.76 -0.69
N GLU A 35 -8.22 8.65 0.19
CA GLU A 35 -9.43 9.44 -0.06
C GLU A 35 -9.29 10.32 -1.29
N GLU A 36 -8.14 10.93 -1.46
CA GLU A 36 -7.87 11.75 -2.64
C GLU A 36 -7.95 10.91 -3.92
N TYR A 37 -7.35 9.73 -3.90
CA TYR A 37 -7.36 8.85 -5.07
C TYR A 37 -8.76 8.33 -5.39
N TYR A 38 -9.49 7.87 -4.36
CA TYR A 38 -10.83 7.31 -4.56
C TYR A 38 -11.92 8.37 -4.79
N GLY A 39 -11.67 9.59 -4.35
CA GLY A 39 -12.68 10.64 -4.44
C GLY A 39 -13.83 10.47 -3.47
N GLU A 40 -13.59 9.76 -2.36
CA GLU A 40 -14.61 9.50 -1.35
C GLU A 40 -13.97 9.27 0.02
N ASP A 41 -14.77 9.37 1.07
CA ASP A 41 -14.30 9.12 2.43
C ASP A 41 -13.93 7.65 2.62
N VAL A 42 -12.86 7.40 3.37
CA VAL A 42 -12.41 6.07 3.72
C VAL A 42 -12.52 5.89 5.23
N ASN A 43 -13.08 4.78 5.66
CA ASN A 43 -13.25 4.48 7.08
C ASN A 43 -11.89 4.33 7.78
N THR A 44 -11.70 5.10 8.86
CA THR A 44 -10.45 5.11 9.63
C THR A 44 -10.11 3.72 10.18
N GLY A 45 -11.08 3.03 10.74
CA GLY A 45 -10.88 1.68 11.27
C GLY A 45 -10.43 0.70 10.19
N ARG A 46 -10.98 0.82 8.99
CA ARG A 46 -10.59 -0.02 7.85
C ARG A 46 -9.12 0.21 7.49
N VAL A 47 -8.68 1.45 7.49
CA VAL A 47 -7.27 1.77 7.19
C VAL A 47 -6.37 1.11 8.23
N TYR A 48 -6.62 1.34 9.51
CA TYR A 48 -5.75 0.81 10.57
C TYR A 48 -5.79 -0.71 10.64
N GLN A 49 -6.94 -1.33 10.42
CA GLN A 49 -7.06 -2.78 10.41
C GLN A 49 -6.20 -3.38 9.29
N ASN A 50 -6.24 -2.76 8.10
CA ASN A 50 -5.46 -3.24 6.97
C ASN A 50 -3.97 -2.95 7.12
N LEU A 51 -3.60 -1.83 7.74
CA LEU A 51 -2.20 -1.56 8.07
C LEU A 51 -1.67 -2.63 9.02
N SER A 52 -2.44 -2.98 10.04
CA SER A 52 -2.05 -4.03 11.00
C SER A 52 -1.87 -5.37 10.31
N THR A 53 -2.80 -5.75 9.43
CA THR A 53 -2.70 -6.99 8.66
C THR A 53 -1.45 -7.00 7.79
N LEU A 54 -1.16 -5.89 7.11
CA LEU A 54 0.02 -5.79 6.25
C LEU A 54 1.33 -5.87 7.05
N VAL A 55 1.35 -5.31 8.26
CA VAL A 55 2.50 -5.46 9.16
C VAL A 55 2.66 -6.94 9.56
N ASP A 56 1.57 -7.57 9.99
CA ASP A 56 1.60 -8.97 10.43
C ASP A 56 2.05 -9.91 9.31
N ASP A 57 1.65 -9.61 8.08
CA ASP A 57 1.99 -10.44 6.92
C ASP A 57 3.36 -10.09 6.31
N GLY A 58 4.07 -9.15 6.90
CA GLY A 58 5.45 -8.83 6.49
C GLY A 58 5.57 -7.90 5.29
N TYR A 59 4.53 -7.18 4.92
CA TYR A 59 4.60 -6.21 3.82
C TYR A 59 4.97 -4.79 4.30
N LEU A 60 4.68 -4.48 5.55
CA LEU A 60 5.02 -3.19 6.13
C LEU A 60 5.77 -3.38 7.44
N GLU A 61 6.66 -2.43 7.73
CA GLU A 61 7.26 -2.28 9.04
C GLU A 61 6.66 -1.04 9.68
N LYS A 62 6.35 -1.15 10.97
CA LYS A 62 5.80 -0.07 11.76
C LYS A 62 6.87 0.47 12.69
N SER A 63 7.04 1.79 12.70
CA SER A 63 7.95 2.49 13.59
C SER A 63 7.20 3.59 14.32
N SER A 64 7.59 3.84 15.55
CA SER A 64 7.00 4.92 16.33
C SER A 64 7.66 6.25 15.95
N ILE A 65 6.84 7.26 15.60
CA ILE A 65 7.31 8.63 15.39
C ILE A 65 7.30 9.34 16.75
N ASP A 66 6.22 9.16 17.51
CA ASP A 66 6.05 9.69 18.85
C ASP A 66 5.11 8.76 19.64
N LYS A 67 4.66 9.19 20.81
CA LYS A 67 3.82 8.35 21.69
C LYS A 67 2.49 7.92 21.08
N ARG A 68 2.00 8.64 20.08
CA ARG A 68 0.65 8.42 19.51
C ARG A 68 0.66 8.10 18.02
N THR A 69 1.79 8.26 17.36
CA THR A 69 1.86 8.20 15.91
C THR A 69 2.89 7.18 15.45
N ASN A 70 2.47 6.28 14.59
CA ASN A 70 3.36 5.32 13.95
C ASN A 70 3.53 5.69 12.50
N SER A 71 4.73 5.43 11.97
CA SER A 71 4.96 5.49 10.53
C SER A 71 5.11 4.06 10.00
N TYR A 72 4.94 3.92 8.69
CA TYR A 72 4.99 2.63 8.01
C TYR A 72 5.95 2.72 6.85
N THR A 73 6.73 1.67 6.62
CA THR A 73 7.63 1.59 5.48
C THR A 73 7.46 0.24 4.80
N LEU A 74 7.75 0.21 3.50
CA LEU A 74 7.69 -1.02 2.74
C LEU A 74 8.85 -1.94 3.13
N THR A 75 8.55 -3.22 3.28
CA THR A 75 9.59 -4.24 3.43
C THR A 75 10.12 -4.62 2.05
N GLU A 76 11.24 -5.34 2.03
CA GLU A 76 11.77 -5.89 0.78
C GLU A 76 10.74 -6.80 0.09
N LYS A 77 10.03 -7.60 0.88
CA LYS A 77 8.93 -8.45 0.37
C LYS A 77 7.89 -7.62 -0.36
N ALA A 78 7.48 -6.49 0.20
CA ALA A 78 6.50 -5.61 -0.43
C ALA A 78 7.06 -5.00 -1.73
N MET A 79 8.30 -4.56 -1.72
CA MET A 79 8.94 -3.98 -2.91
C MET A 79 9.03 -4.98 -4.05
N GLN A 80 9.40 -6.23 -3.75
CA GLN A 80 9.43 -7.29 -4.74
C GLN A 80 8.03 -7.57 -5.29
N GLY A 81 7.04 -7.61 -4.42
CA GLY A 81 5.66 -7.83 -4.83
C GLY A 81 5.11 -6.72 -5.72
N ILE A 82 5.42 -5.48 -5.38
CA ILE A 82 5.03 -4.31 -6.18
C ILE A 82 5.69 -4.38 -7.56
N GLU A 83 6.98 -4.69 -7.61
CA GLU A 83 7.70 -4.81 -8.87
C GLU A 83 7.07 -5.89 -9.76
N HIS A 84 6.78 -7.05 -9.20
CA HIS A 84 6.12 -8.13 -9.92
C HIS A 84 4.75 -7.68 -10.44
N ARG A 85 3.95 -7.04 -9.61
CA ARG A 85 2.62 -6.56 -9.97
C ARG A 85 2.70 -5.48 -11.06
N HIS A 86 3.64 -4.58 -10.93
CA HIS A 86 3.84 -3.50 -11.91
C HIS A 86 4.12 -4.06 -13.30
N HIS A 87 5.03 -5.02 -13.41
CA HIS A 87 5.34 -5.64 -14.69
C HIS A 87 4.12 -6.35 -15.28
N TRP A 88 3.37 -7.06 -14.46
CA TRP A 88 2.17 -7.75 -14.91
C TRP A 88 1.12 -6.76 -15.43
N GLN A 89 0.88 -5.69 -14.69
CA GLN A 89 -0.10 -4.66 -15.05
C GLN A 89 0.31 -3.90 -16.29
N GLU A 90 1.56 -3.51 -16.37
CA GLU A 90 2.06 -2.69 -17.48
C GLU A 90 1.83 -3.37 -18.81
N ALA A 91 2.17 -4.64 -18.91
CA ALA A 91 1.98 -5.39 -20.15
C ALA A 91 0.50 -5.41 -20.58
N ARG A 92 -0.41 -5.53 -19.64
CA ARG A 92 -1.85 -5.58 -19.94
C ARG A 92 -2.44 -4.21 -20.16
N ALA A 93 -2.00 -3.23 -19.39
CA ALA A 93 -2.43 -1.86 -19.55
C ALA A 93 -2.05 -1.32 -20.94
N ASP A 94 -0.85 -1.64 -21.42
CA ASP A 94 -0.40 -1.22 -22.74
C ASP A 94 -1.31 -1.75 -23.83
N ARG A 95 -1.78 -2.99 -23.70
CA ARG A 95 -2.73 -3.58 -24.64
C ARG A 95 -4.12 -2.95 -24.52
N ALA A 96 -4.55 -2.65 -23.29
CA ALA A 96 -5.87 -2.11 -23.04
C ALA A 96 -6.04 -0.70 -23.62
N ILE A 97 -4.97 0.10 -23.61
CA ILE A 97 -4.99 1.49 -24.08
C ILE A 97 -4.44 1.67 -25.49
N ALA A 98 -3.92 0.61 -26.10
CA ALA A 98 -3.44 0.65 -27.49
C ALA A 98 -4.61 0.64 -28.44
N ASP A 99 -4.50 1.37 -29.54
CA ASP A 99 -5.51 1.36 -30.60
C ASP A 99 -5.21 0.29 -31.63
#